data_d9fb71daba30ba504ddcbe56b5ff397c
#
_entry.id   d9fb71daba30ba504ddcbe56b5ff397c
#
_cell.length_a   1.000
_cell.length_b   1.000
_cell.length_c   1.000
_cell.angle_alpha   90.00
_cell.angle_beta   90.00
_cell.angle_gamma   90.00
#
_symmetry.space_group_name_H-M   'P 1'
#
loop_
_entity.id
_entity.type
_entity.pdbx_description
1 polymer ?
#
loop_
_entity_poly.entity_id
_entity_poly.type
_entity_poly.pdbx_seq_one_letter_code
_entity_poly.pdbx_strand_id
1 'polypeptide(L)'
;MTELRSEVAQSMSLDQVRYSQVWEDHLLLEQGLQIRPDDDVLSITSAGDNALALLLQEPRSVTAIDMNPSQNALLELKTEAIRQLEHEEFATLVGVRDSYDRSALYKRIRDQLSEGARGFWDAHGEDL
;
A
#
# COMPACT_ATOMS: atom_id res chain seq x y z
N MET A 1 15.88 10.69 -25.05
CA MET A 1 14.89 10.76 -23.93
C MET A 1 15.52 11.51 -22.79
N THR A 2 14.99 12.65 -22.43
CA THR A 2 15.50 13.43 -21.29
C THR A 2 15.04 12.71 -20.02
N GLU A 3 15.99 12.16 -19.26
CA GLU A 3 15.69 11.66 -17.92
C GLU A 3 15.13 12.82 -17.09
N LEU A 4 13.88 12.69 -16.67
CA LEU A 4 13.27 13.56 -15.68
C LEU A 4 14.01 13.31 -14.35
N ARG A 5 15.03 14.11 -14.06
CA ARG A 5 15.73 14.08 -12.78
C ARG A 5 14.89 14.85 -11.76
N SER A 6 14.10 14.12 -10.99
CA SER A 6 13.41 14.68 -9.84
C SER A 6 14.43 15.08 -8.77
N GLU A 7 14.37 16.31 -8.28
CA GLU A 7 15.19 16.78 -7.14
C GLU A 7 14.92 15.91 -5.89
N VAL A 8 13.71 15.42 -5.73
CA VAL A 8 13.32 14.51 -4.65
C VAL A 8 14.09 13.20 -4.75
N ALA A 9 14.17 12.59 -5.94
CA ALA A 9 14.90 11.34 -6.14
C ALA A 9 16.42 11.47 -5.95
N GLN A 10 16.95 12.70 -6.01
CA GLN A 10 18.37 12.98 -5.74
C GLN A 10 18.66 13.24 -4.26
N SER A 11 17.67 13.70 -3.50
CA SER A 11 17.83 14.10 -2.10
C SER A 11 17.28 13.08 -1.10
N MET A 12 16.47 12.13 -1.53
CA MET A 12 15.80 11.15 -0.67
C MET A 12 15.98 9.74 -1.21
N SER A 13 16.29 8.80 -0.31
CA SER A 13 16.19 7.37 -0.62
C SER A 13 14.73 6.99 -0.85
N LEU A 14 14.44 6.32 -1.98
CA LEU A 14 13.12 5.83 -2.37
C LEU A 14 13.02 4.30 -2.22
N ASP A 15 13.87 3.72 -1.37
CA ASP A 15 13.97 2.29 -1.10
C ASP A 15 13.40 1.88 0.26
N GLN A 16 12.76 2.81 0.96
CA GLN A 16 12.18 2.59 2.28
C GLN A 16 10.72 3.04 2.32
N VAL A 17 9.90 2.32 3.08
CA VAL A 17 8.54 2.75 3.42
C VAL A 17 8.64 4.01 4.28
N ARG A 18 8.06 5.11 3.82
CA ARG A 18 8.04 6.39 4.53
C ARG A 18 6.81 6.56 5.40
N TYR A 19 5.71 6.00 4.95
CA TYR A 19 4.42 6.08 5.61
C TYR A 19 3.84 4.68 5.65
N SER A 20 3.65 4.12 6.83
CA SER A 20 3.02 2.81 7.02
C SER A 20 1.50 2.90 7.14
N GLN A 21 1.01 4.09 7.53
CA GLN A 21 -0.42 4.38 7.68
C GLN A 21 -0.70 5.82 7.26
N VAL A 22 -1.93 6.07 6.78
CA VAL A 22 -2.47 7.41 6.55
C VAL A 22 -3.10 7.91 7.85
N TRP A 23 -2.95 9.20 8.14
CA TRP A 23 -3.43 9.83 9.37
C TRP A 23 -4.73 10.62 9.17
N GLU A 24 -5.14 10.80 7.92
CA GLU A 24 -6.35 11.50 7.55
C GLU A 24 -7.57 10.61 7.72
N ASP A 25 -8.71 11.22 8.02
CA ASP A 25 -9.99 10.54 8.10
C ASP A 25 -10.53 10.26 6.68
N HIS A 26 -10.67 8.98 6.34
CA HIS A 26 -11.18 8.55 5.03
C HIS A 26 -12.61 9.03 4.75
N LEU A 27 -13.43 9.31 5.79
CA LEU A 27 -14.77 9.85 5.61
C LEU A 27 -14.75 11.22 4.92
N LEU A 28 -13.68 12.01 5.09
CA LEU A 28 -13.52 13.28 4.37
C LEU A 28 -13.35 13.05 2.87
N LEU A 29 -12.65 11.98 2.48
CA LEU A 29 -12.51 11.61 1.06
C LEU A 29 -13.85 11.17 0.47
N GLU A 30 -14.60 10.34 1.18
CA GLU A 30 -15.92 9.88 0.76
C GLU A 30 -16.87 11.05 0.54
N GLN A 31 -16.97 11.95 1.53
CA GLN A 31 -17.87 13.11 1.48
C GLN A 31 -17.44 14.14 0.43
N GLY A 32 -16.13 14.34 0.26
CA GLY A 32 -15.59 15.34 -0.65
C GLY A 32 -15.63 14.91 -2.13
N LEU A 33 -15.33 13.65 -2.41
CA LEU A 33 -15.21 13.14 -3.78
C LEU A 33 -16.55 12.67 -4.36
N GLN A 34 -17.46 12.18 -3.53
CA GLN A 34 -18.79 11.66 -3.94
C GLN A 34 -18.68 10.70 -5.13
N ILE A 35 -17.79 9.71 -4.98
CA ILE A 35 -17.44 8.74 -6.03
C ILE A 35 -18.68 7.96 -6.49
N ARG A 36 -18.77 7.72 -7.79
CA ARG A 36 -19.84 6.96 -8.45
C ARG A 36 -19.29 5.70 -9.10
N PRO A 37 -20.16 4.70 -9.38
CA PRO A 37 -19.73 3.43 -9.98
C PRO A 37 -19.11 3.54 -11.39
N ASP A 38 -19.29 4.64 -12.08
CA ASP A 38 -18.73 4.92 -13.41
C ASP A 38 -17.48 5.79 -13.38
N ASP A 39 -17.02 6.20 -12.19
CA ASP A 39 -15.81 7.01 -12.04
C ASP A 39 -14.53 6.16 -12.10
N ASP A 40 -13.49 6.72 -12.73
CA ASP A 40 -12.11 6.26 -12.60
C ASP A 40 -11.37 7.19 -11.65
N VAL A 41 -10.82 6.61 -10.59
CA VAL A 41 -10.18 7.35 -9.51
C VAL A 41 -8.65 7.23 -9.60
N LEU A 42 -7.96 8.36 -9.52
CA LEU A 42 -6.50 8.41 -9.39
C LEU A 42 -6.14 8.85 -7.97
N SER A 43 -5.29 8.09 -7.30
CA SER A 43 -4.82 8.38 -5.94
C SER A 43 -3.29 8.32 -5.86
N ILE A 44 -2.69 9.16 -5.00
CA ILE A 44 -1.32 8.92 -4.55
C ILE A 44 -1.34 7.71 -3.63
N THR A 45 -0.43 6.76 -3.83
CA THR A 45 -0.39 5.53 -3.04
C THR A 45 -0.19 5.83 -1.56
N SER A 46 0.84 6.64 -1.22
CA SER A 46 1.19 6.90 0.18
C SER A 46 1.30 5.58 0.97
N ALA A 47 0.53 5.40 2.04
CA ALA A 47 0.47 4.13 2.77
C ALA A 47 -0.54 3.12 2.20
N GLY A 48 -1.30 3.48 1.15
CA GLY A 48 -2.31 2.65 0.50
C GLY A 48 -3.70 2.74 1.12
N ASP A 49 -3.84 3.22 2.35
CA ASP A 49 -5.11 3.18 3.09
C ASP A 49 -6.20 4.01 2.41
N ASN A 50 -5.85 5.20 1.88
CA ASN A 50 -6.79 6.03 1.13
C ASN A 50 -7.24 5.33 -0.17
N ALA A 51 -6.32 4.73 -0.92
CA ALA A 51 -6.66 3.98 -2.14
C ALA A 51 -7.60 2.80 -1.83
N LEU A 52 -7.35 2.08 -0.74
CA LEU A 52 -8.21 0.99 -0.27
C LEU A 52 -9.58 1.50 0.20
N ALA A 53 -9.63 2.62 0.92
CA ALA A 53 -10.89 3.25 1.34
C ALA A 53 -11.74 3.71 0.14
N LEU A 54 -11.10 4.26 -0.90
CA LEU A 54 -11.77 4.67 -2.13
C LEU A 54 -12.39 3.49 -2.89
N LEU A 55 -11.80 2.29 -2.80
CA LEU A 55 -12.39 1.06 -3.38
C LEU A 55 -13.72 0.69 -2.72
N LEU A 56 -13.94 1.03 -1.46
CA LEU A 56 -15.20 0.76 -0.74
C LEU A 56 -16.39 1.56 -1.31
N GLN A 57 -16.11 2.62 -2.08
CA GLN A 57 -17.14 3.39 -2.79
C GLN A 57 -17.54 2.75 -4.13
N GLU A 58 -16.98 1.58 -4.45
CA GLU A 58 -17.28 0.80 -5.65
C GLU A 58 -17.14 1.57 -6.98
N PRO A 59 -16.04 2.35 -7.19
CA PRO A 59 -15.80 2.99 -8.49
C PRO A 59 -15.51 1.96 -9.57
N ARG A 60 -15.54 2.39 -10.83
CA ARG A 60 -15.12 1.52 -11.96
C ARG A 60 -13.67 1.09 -11.80
N SER A 61 -12.78 1.99 -11.38
CA SER A 61 -11.38 1.68 -11.11
C SER A 61 -10.75 2.65 -10.09
N VAL A 62 -9.73 2.16 -9.36
CA VAL A 62 -8.81 3.00 -8.58
C VAL A 62 -7.40 2.72 -9.07
N THR A 63 -6.72 3.75 -9.55
CA THR A 63 -5.30 3.70 -9.89
C THR A 63 -4.50 4.42 -8.83
N ALA A 64 -3.62 3.70 -8.14
CA ALA A 64 -2.71 4.26 -7.14
C ALA A 64 -1.31 4.41 -7.74
N ILE A 65 -0.68 5.57 -7.58
CA ILE A 65 0.66 5.86 -8.06
C ILE A 65 1.50 6.51 -6.95
N ASP A 66 2.79 6.17 -6.91
CA ASP A 66 3.75 6.83 -6.03
C ASP A 66 5.12 6.88 -6.70
N MET A 67 5.87 7.95 -6.44
CA MET A 67 7.27 8.07 -6.87
C MET A 67 8.18 7.11 -6.12
N ASN A 68 7.79 6.73 -4.89
CA ASN A 68 8.51 5.78 -4.07
C ASN A 68 7.93 4.36 -4.31
N PRO A 69 8.65 3.47 -5.00
CA PRO A 69 8.17 2.12 -5.26
C PRO A 69 7.91 1.29 -4.00
N SER A 70 8.55 1.63 -2.87
CA SER A 70 8.32 0.96 -1.59
C SER A 70 6.90 1.19 -1.07
N GLN A 71 6.30 2.37 -1.34
CA GLN A 71 4.90 2.65 -0.99
C GLN A 71 3.94 1.81 -1.85
N ASN A 72 4.24 1.59 -3.14
CA ASN A 72 3.46 0.71 -3.99
C ASN A 72 3.57 -0.75 -3.53
N ALA A 73 4.77 -1.19 -3.10
CA ALA A 73 4.97 -2.53 -2.53
C ALA A 73 4.19 -2.71 -1.21
N LEU A 74 4.06 -1.66 -0.40
CA LEU A 74 3.24 -1.67 0.81
C LEU A 74 1.74 -1.81 0.49
N LEU A 75 1.22 -1.05 -0.48
CA LEU A 75 -0.16 -1.17 -0.91
C LEU A 75 -0.47 -2.58 -1.42
N GLU A 76 0.44 -3.15 -2.21
CA GLU A 76 0.29 -4.51 -2.73
C GLU A 76 0.28 -5.54 -1.60
N LEU A 77 1.20 -5.42 -0.62
CA LEU A 77 1.21 -6.27 0.58
C LEU A 77 -0.13 -6.21 1.32
N LYS A 78 -0.64 -5.00 1.60
CA LYS A 78 -1.92 -4.80 2.27
C LYS A 78 -3.08 -5.42 1.48
N THR A 79 -3.09 -5.23 0.16
CA THR A 79 -4.13 -5.77 -0.73
C THR A 79 -4.15 -7.29 -0.69
N GLU A 80 -3.00 -7.95 -0.83
CA GLU A 80 -2.92 -9.41 -0.77
C GLU A 80 -3.19 -9.95 0.64
N ALA A 81 -2.77 -9.23 1.67
CA ALA A 81 -3.10 -9.58 3.04
C ALA A 81 -4.61 -9.55 3.31
N ILE A 82 -5.33 -8.54 2.82
CA ILE A 82 -6.81 -8.47 2.94
C ILE A 82 -7.48 -9.64 2.19
N ARG A 83 -6.92 -10.08 1.07
CA ARG A 83 -7.48 -11.19 0.28
C ARG A 83 -7.25 -12.57 0.88
N GLN A 84 -6.14 -12.76 1.60
CA GLN A 84 -5.62 -14.07 1.98
C GLN A 84 -5.66 -14.35 3.49
N LEU A 85 -5.73 -13.31 4.31
CA LEU A 85 -5.63 -13.41 5.75
C LEU A 85 -6.96 -13.07 6.43
N GLU A 86 -7.18 -13.64 7.61
CA GLU A 86 -8.26 -13.21 8.48
C GLU A 86 -7.97 -11.82 9.07
N HIS A 87 -9.01 -11.12 9.50
CA HIS A 87 -8.89 -9.74 10.00
C HIS A 87 -7.83 -9.56 11.10
N GLU A 88 -7.76 -10.47 12.07
CA GLU A 88 -6.78 -10.41 13.17
C GLU A 88 -5.34 -10.67 12.67
N GLU A 89 -5.19 -11.55 11.69
CA GLU A 89 -3.90 -11.82 11.05
C GLU A 89 -3.44 -10.61 10.22
N PHE A 90 -4.36 -9.98 9.47
CA PHE A 90 -4.09 -8.72 8.76
C PHE A 90 -3.65 -7.63 9.73
N ALA A 91 -4.40 -7.40 10.82
CA ALA A 91 -4.07 -6.40 11.84
C ALA A 91 -2.69 -6.67 12.49
N THR A 92 -2.32 -7.94 12.62
CA THR A 92 -0.99 -8.36 13.09
C THR A 92 0.08 -8.02 12.06
N LEU A 93 -0.12 -8.39 10.79
CA LEU A 93 0.87 -8.17 9.73
C LEU A 93 1.18 -6.68 9.54
N VAL A 94 0.16 -5.81 9.56
CA VAL A 94 0.32 -4.36 9.40
C VAL A 94 0.74 -3.62 10.67
N GLY A 95 1.00 -4.33 11.77
CA GLY A 95 1.55 -3.75 12.98
C GLY A 95 0.54 -3.09 13.94
N VAL A 96 -0.76 -3.30 13.73
CA VAL A 96 -1.81 -2.84 14.67
C VAL A 96 -1.82 -3.69 15.95
N ARG A 97 -1.38 -4.93 15.85
CA ARG A 97 -1.25 -5.86 16.97
C ARG A 97 0.21 -6.26 17.17
N ASP A 98 0.66 -6.32 18.41
CA ASP A 98 1.97 -6.88 18.73
C ASP A 98 2.00 -8.37 18.43
N SER A 99 2.99 -8.80 17.67
CA SER A 99 3.22 -10.21 17.37
C SER A 99 4.64 -10.46 16.91
N TYR A 100 5.14 -11.64 17.25
CA TYR A 100 6.43 -12.15 16.75
C TYR A 100 6.29 -12.95 15.45
N ASP A 101 5.05 -13.11 14.92
CA ASP A 101 4.75 -14.03 13.81
C ASP A 101 4.48 -13.33 12.46
N ARG A 102 4.80 -12.04 12.30
CA ARG A 102 4.58 -11.31 11.05
C ARG A 102 5.28 -11.97 9.86
N SER A 103 6.50 -12.46 10.07
CA SER A 103 7.26 -13.18 9.04
C SER A 103 6.54 -14.45 8.55
N ALA A 104 5.85 -15.17 9.45
CA ALA A 104 5.06 -16.34 9.06
C ALA A 104 3.82 -15.94 8.24
N LEU A 105 3.16 -14.85 8.60
CA LEU A 105 2.02 -14.31 7.84
C LEU A 105 2.46 -13.83 6.46
N TYR A 106 3.59 -13.11 6.37
CA TYR A 106 4.16 -12.69 5.10
C TYR A 106 4.42 -13.89 4.18
N LYS A 107 5.02 -14.97 4.68
CA LYS A 107 5.30 -16.17 3.89
C LYS A 107 4.06 -16.80 3.27
N ARG A 108 2.89 -16.66 3.90
CA ARG A 108 1.62 -17.18 3.38
C ARG A 108 1.12 -16.41 2.16
N ILE A 109 1.40 -15.10 2.07
CA ILE A 109 0.93 -14.23 0.99
C ILE A 109 2.01 -13.91 -0.04
N ARG A 110 3.27 -14.17 0.28
CA ARG A 110 4.46 -13.81 -0.50
C ARG A 110 4.35 -14.15 -1.98
N ASP A 111 3.88 -15.34 -2.30
CA ASP A 111 3.82 -15.84 -3.67
C ASP A 111 2.69 -15.21 -4.51
N GLN A 112 1.79 -14.45 -3.87
CA GLN A 112 0.75 -13.68 -4.54
C GLN A 112 1.23 -12.27 -4.93
N LEU A 113 2.35 -11.81 -4.37
CA LEU A 113 2.94 -10.53 -4.69
C LEU A 113 3.63 -10.53 -6.05
N SER A 114 3.60 -9.40 -6.73
CA SER A 114 4.42 -9.17 -7.92
C SER A 114 5.91 -9.38 -7.62
N GLU A 115 6.70 -9.63 -8.66
CA GLU A 115 8.14 -9.80 -8.52
C GLU A 115 8.81 -8.60 -7.83
N GLY A 116 8.36 -7.37 -8.15
CA GLY A 116 8.88 -6.15 -7.56
C GLY A 116 8.57 -6.02 -6.07
N ALA A 117 7.30 -6.20 -5.69
CA ALA A 117 6.88 -6.13 -4.29
C ALA A 117 7.49 -7.25 -3.45
N ARG A 118 7.51 -8.47 -3.99
CA ARG A 118 8.16 -9.61 -3.33
C ARG A 118 9.65 -9.38 -3.12
N GLY A 119 10.36 -8.88 -4.14
CA GLY A 119 11.78 -8.57 -4.02
C GLY A 119 12.07 -7.51 -2.97
N PHE A 120 11.21 -6.49 -2.87
CA PHE A 120 11.30 -5.48 -1.83
C PHE A 120 11.13 -6.08 -0.43
N TRP A 121 10.06 -6.82 -0.18
CA TRP A 121 9.76 -7.39 1.15
C TRP A 121 10.71 -8.53 1.53
N ASP A 122 11.22 -9.30 0.60
CA ASP A 122 12.26 -10.31 0.87
C ASP A 122 13.57 -9.65 1.35
N ALA A 123 13.89 -8.47 0.84
CA ALA A 123 15.07 -7.71 1.24
C ALA A 123 14.88 -6.97 2.58
N HIS A 124 13.62 -6.66 2.95
CA HIS A 124 13.26 -5.88 4.14
C HIS A 124 12.46 -6.71 5.16
N GLY A 125 12.66 -8.01 5.18
CA GLY A 125 11.93 -8.92 6.07
C GLY A 125 12.15 -8.67 7.58
N GLU A 126 13.12 -7.85 7.95
CA GLU A 126 13.34 -7.40 9.34
C GLU A 126 12.38 -6.25 9.72
N ASP A 127 11.74 -5.61 8.73
CA ASP A 127 10.78 -4.51 8.92
C ASP A 127 9.33 -5.03 9.07
N LEU A 128 9.12 -6.33 8.92
CA LEU A 128 7.84 -7.02 9.05
C LEU A 128 7.55 -7.47 10.49
#